data_348779241017131f6fb6f715292260e6
#
_entry.id   348779241017131f6fb6f715292260e6
#
_cell.length_a   1.000
_cell.length_b   1.000
_cell.length_c   1.000
_cell.angle_alpha   90.00
_cell.angle_beta   90.00
_cell.angle_gamma   90.00
#
_symmetry.space_group_name_H-M   'P 1'
#
loop_
_entity.id
_entity.type
_entity.pdbx_description
1 polymer ?
#
loop_
_entity_poly.entity_id
_entity_poly.type
_entity_poly.pdbx_seq_one_letter_code
_entity_poly.pdbx_strand_id
1 'polypeptide(L)'
;MIKTGEFSVNADKAKELGLSNGNSFDVKVLKLENSENAPEWKLMSFGKKSTHPKQTYVPDDTGVQYITIFVKSMKPVLESIKKHDVKMLGKTPAMLDETRQFVLVQDPDGTFIELIGPK
;
A
#
# COMPACT_ATOMS: atom_id res chain seq x y z
N MET A 1 -4.82 -8.50 -3.53
CA MET A 1 -5.23 -7.49 -4.53
C MET A 1 -5.28 -8.13 -5.91
N ILE A 2 -6.18 -7.67 -6.75
CA ILE A 2 -6.39 -8.16 -8.11
C ILE A 2 -5.83 -7.10 -9.08
N LYS A 3 -4.93 -7.49 -9.99
CA LYS A 3 -4.47 -6.60 -11.06
C LYS A 3 -5.60 -6.43 -12.09
N THR A 4 -6.05 -5.21 -12.29
CA THR A 4 -7.17 -4.88 -13.19
C THR A 4 -6.73 -4.11 -14.44
N GLY A 5 -5.51 -3.56 -14.45
CA GLY A 5 -4.99 -2.82 -15.60
C GLY A 5 -3.49 -2.57 -15.51
N GLU A 6 -2.94 -2.18 -16.66
CA GLU A 6 -1.55 -1.75 -16.81
C GLU A 6 -1.46 -0.82 -18.02
N PHE A 7 -0.73 0.26 -17.90
CA PHE A 7 -0.50 1.22 -18.98
C PHE A 7 0.78 2.03 -18.73
N SER A 8 1.30 2.62 -19.81
CA SER A 8 2.44 3.54 -19.77
C SER A 8 2.00 4.96 -20.11
N VAL A 9 2.65 5.94 -19.51
CA VAL A 9 2.46 7.36 -19.80
C VAL A 9 3.79 7.92 -20.31
N ASN A 10 3.78 8.50 -21.51
CA ASN A 10 4.98 9.10 -22.07
C ASN A 10 5.33 10.43 -21.39
N ALA A 11 6.56 10.92 -21.62
CA ALA A 11 7.12 12.10 -20.98
C ALA A 11 6.29 13.37 -21.20
N ASP A 12 5.83 13.60 -22.43
CA ASP A 12 5.05 14.78 -22.81
C ASP A 12 3.69 14.79 -22.12
N LYS A 13 3.01 13.64 -22.13
CA LYS A 13 1.71 13.49 -21.46
C LYS A 13 1.83 13.57 -19.93
N ALA A 14 2.89 13.02 -19.37
CA ALA A 14 3.17 13.12 -17.94
C ALA A 14 3.40 14.57 -17.50
N LYS A 15 4.08 15.37 -18.32
CA LYS A 15 4.30 16.80 -18.09
C LYS A 15 3.00 17.61 -18.26
N GLU A 16 2.24 17.35 -19.32
CA GLU A 16 0.93 17.99 -19.58
C GLU A 16 -0.04 17.79 -18.41
N LEU A 17 -0.08 16.58 -17.85
CA LEU A 17 -0.94 16.22 -16.72
C LEU A 17 -0.40 16.67 -15.35
N GLY A 18 0.80 17.25 -15.28
CA GLY A 18 1.44 17.66 -14.02
C GLY A 18 1.90 16.50 -13.14
N LEU A 19 1.98 15.28 -13.67
CA LEU A 19 2.34 14.07 -12.92
C LEU A 19 3.85 13.90 -12.76
N SER A 20 4.63 14.44 -13.69
CA SER A 20 6.08 14.49 -13.60
C SER A 20 6.64 15.66 -14.41
N ASN A 21 7.89 16.01 -14.18
CA ASN A 21 8.60 17.01 -15.00
C ASN A 21 9.27 16.34 -16.22
N GLY A 22 8.43 15.76 -17.12
CA GLY A 22 8.92 15.14 -18.36
C GLY A 22 9.56 13.76 -18.18
N ASN A 23 9.21 13.01 -17.14
CA ASN A 23 9.59 11.61 -16.98
C ASN A 23 8.40 10.72 -17.36
N SER A 24 8.62 9.78 -18.26
CA SER A 24 7.66 8.70 -18.54
C SER A 24 7.57 7.75 -17.34
N PHE A 25 6.47 7.05 -17.22
CA PHE A 25 6.27 6.06 -16.15
C PHE A 25 5.26 4.98 -16.56
N ASP A 26 5.38 3.84 -15.88
CA ASP A 26 4.45 2.71 -15.99
C ASP A 26 3.52 2.68 -14.78
N VAL A 27 2.28 2.24 -14.99
CA VAL A 27 1.26 2.11 -13.95
C VAL A 27 0.70 0.70 -13.94
N LYS A 28 0.66 0.09 -12.76
CA LYS A 28 -0.15 -1.11 -12.49
C LYS A 28 -1.33 -0.73 -11.64
N VAL A 29 -2.52 -1.08 -12.10
CA VAL A 29 -3.78 -0.82 -11.38
C VAL A 29 -4.21 -2.07 -10.65
N LEU A 30 -4.42 -1.95 -9.35
CA LEU A 30 -4.83 -3.02 -8.45
C LEU A 30 -6.15 -2.65 -7.77
N LYS A 31 -6.98 -3.65 -7.49
CA LYS A 31 -8.18 -3.53 -6.65
C LYS A 31 -8.15 -4.57 -5.53
N LEU A 32 -8.78 -4.28 -4.40
CA LEU A 32 -8.95 -5.26 -3.32
C LEU A 32 -9.95 -6.35 -3.69
N GLU A 33 -10.97 -5.98 -4.46
CA GLU A 33 -12.02 -6.88 -4.96
C GLU A 33 -12.37 -6.54 -6.41
N ASN A 34 -12.95 -7.50 -7.13
CA ASN A 34 -13.41 -7.28 -8.50
C ASN A 34 -14.82 -6.66 -8.50
N SER A 35 -14.89 -5.39 -8.15
CA SER A 35 -16.09 -4.58 -8.13
C SER A 35 -15.86 -3.28 -8.89
N GLU A 36 -16.87 -2.80 -9.63
CA GLU A 36 -16.79 -1.56 -10.38
C GLU A 36 -16.50 -0.36 -9.47
N ASN A 37 -17.10 -0.33 -8.29
CA ASN A 37 -16.95 0.74 -7.31
C ASN A 37 -15.76 0.55 -6.33
N ALA A 38 -15.00 -0.55 -6.45
CA ALA A 38 -13.85 -0.75 -5.58
C ALA A 38 -12.75 0.28 -5.86
N PRO A 39 -12.17 0.90 -4.83
CA PRO A 39 -11.06 1.83 -4.99
C PRO A 39 -9.91 1.21 -5.76
N GLU A 40 -9.30 1.99 -6.64
CA GLU A 40 -8.10 1.62 -7.39
C GLU A 40 -6.85 1.99 -6.63
N TRP A 41 -5.90 1.08 -6.63
CA TRP A 41 -4.55 1.27 -6.16
C TRP A 41 -3.62 1.32 -7.36
N LYS A 42 -2.96 2.45 -7.59
CA LYS A 42 -2.07 2.65 -8.73
C LYS A 42 -0.62 2.63 -8.26
N LEU A 43 0.11 1.59 -8.63
CA LEU A 43 1.56 1.51 -8.44
C LEU A 43 2.24 2.14 -9.66
N MET A 44 3.00 3.20 -9.43
CA MET A 44 3.72 3.93 -10.47
C MET A 44 5.21 3.62 -10.40
N SER A 45 5.82 3.38 -11.57
CA SER A 45 7.26 3.15 -11.68
C SER A 45 7.88 4.10 -12.70
N PHE A 46 8.87 4.86 -12.28
CA PHE A 46 9.65 5.76 -13.14
C PHE A 46 10.95 5.12 -13.64
N GLY A 47 11.08 3.79 -13.54
CA GLY A 47 12.25 3.04 -14.01
C GLY A 47 13.53 3.27 -13.19
N LYS A 48 13.46 4.02 -12.09
CA LYS A 48 14.59 4.30 -11.20
C LYS A 48 14.14 4.22 -9.74
N LYS A 49 15.06 3.84 -8.86
CA LYS A 49 14.80 3.83 -7.42
C LYS A 49 14.62 5.26 -6.93
N SER A 50 13.52 5.53 -6.23
CA SER A 50 13.34 6.77 -5.49
C SER A 50 13.79 6.61 -4.04
N THR A 51 13.95 7.73 -3.36
CA THR A 51 14.23 7.77 -1.92
C THR A 51 12.94 8.07 -1.17
N HIS A 52 12.77 7.46 -0.01
CA HIS A 52 11.68 7.74 0.90
C HIS A 52 12.26 8.28 2.22
N PRO A 53 11.67 9.32 2.82
CA PRO A 53 12.05 9.76 4.16
C PRO A 53 11.90 8.58 5.14
N LYS A 54 12.86 8.43 6.05
CA LYS A 54 12.74 7.41 7.10
C LYS A 54 11.66 7.82 8.08
N GLN A 55 10.59 7.03 8.13
CA GLN A 55 9.54 7.14 9.12
C GLN A 55 9.54 5.91 10.02
N THR A 56 9.54 6.15 11.32
CA THR A 56 9.42 5.11 12.34
C THR A 56 8.01 5.06 12.89
N TYR A 57 7.38 6.23 13.00
CA TYR A 57 6.03 6.39 13.51
C TYR A 57 5.19 7.28 12.57
N VAL A 58 3.88 7.11 12.62
CA VAL A 58 2.95 7.90 11.79
C VAL A 58 3.13 9.43 11.93
N PRO A 59 3.37 10.02 13.12
CA PRO A 59 3.53 11.46 13.25
C PRO A 59 4.90 12.03 12.83
N ASP A 60 5.81 11.20 12.33
CA ASP A 60 7.16 11.67 11.96
C ASP A 60 7.16 12.55 10.72
N ASP A 61 6.10 12.52 9.92
CA ASP A 61 5.94 13.35 8.72
C ASP A 61 4.47 13.77 8.53
N THR A 62 4.17 14.54 7.49
CA THR A 62 2.84 15.08 7.18
C THR A 62 2.28 14.51 5.88
N GLY A 63 0.98 14.68 5.65
CA GLY A 63 0.28 14.20 4.45
C GLY A 63 -0.45 12.87 4.69
N VAL A 64 -0.63 12.08 3.63
CA VAL A 64 -1.22 10.74 3.72
C VAL A 64 -0.16 9.79 4.28
N GLN A 65 -0.28 9.42 5.56
CA GLN A 65 0.71 8.64 6.27
C GLN A 65 0.41 7.15 6.27
N TYR A 66 -0.85 6.77 6.27
CA TYR A 66 -1.25 5.37 6.31
C TYR A 66 -2.55 5.11 5.56
N ILE A 67 -2.76 3.84 5.29
CA ILE A 67 -4.01 3.31 4.77
C ILE A 67 -4.49 2.16 5.66
N THR A 68 -5.79 2.02 5.77
CA THR A 68 -6.42 0.91 6.49
C THR A 68 -7.06 -0.05 5.50
N ILE A 69 -6.72 -1.32 5.62
CA ILE A 69 -7.31 -2.41 4.84
C ILE A 69 -8.06 -3.35 5.79
N PHE A 70 -9.38 -3.41 5.59
CA PHE A 70 -10.20 -4.38 6.28
C PHE A 70 -10.17 -5.73 5.57
N VAL A 71 -9.94 -6.79 6.32
CA VAL A 71 -9.85 -8.15 5.78
C VAL A 71 -10.93 -9.05 6.41
N LYS A 72 -11.36 -10.07 5.68
CA LYS A 72 -12.38 -11.02 6.15
C LYS A 72 -11.87 -11.98 7.23
N SER A 73 -10.55 -12.20 7.29
CA SER A 73 -9.86 -12.99 8.30
C SER A 73 -8.39 -12.60 8.36
N MET A 74 -7.84 -12.53 9.55
CA MET A 74 -6.42 -12.23 9.78
C MET A 74 -5.51 -13.42 9.53
N LYS A 75 -6.00 -14.65 9.60
CA LYS A 75 -5.18 -15.87 9.43
C LYS A 75 -4.39 -15.88 8.12
N PRO A 76 -5.00 -15.76 6.93
CA PRO A 76 -4.23 -15.75 5.67
C PRO A 76 -3.29 -14.55 5.55
N VAL A 77 -3.62 -13.43 6.19
CA VAL A 77 -2.75 -12.24 6.22
C VAL A 77 -1.48 -12.54 7.01
N LEU A 78 -1.60 -13.09 8.20
CA LEU A 78 -0.47 -13.45 9.05
C LEU A 78 0.41 -14.52 8.41
N GLU A 79 -0.18 -15.50 7.74
CA GLU A 79 0.55 -16.51 6.97
C GLU A 79 1.35 -15.86 5.83
N SER A 80 0.75 -14.90 5.12
CA SER A 80 1.42 -14.17 4.04
C SER A 80 2.56 -13.29 4.58
N ILE A 81 2.35 -12.57 5.66
CA ILE A 81 3.36 -11.76 6.35
C ILE A 81 4.58 -12.63 6.70
N LYS A 82 4.33 -13.79 7.31
CA LYS A 82 5.39 -14.74 7.66
C LYS A 82 6.10 -15.30 6.42
N LYS A 83 5.34 -15.69 5.41
CA LYS A 83 5.89 -16.26 4.16
C LYS A 83 6.82 -15.29 3.44
N HIS A 84 6.52 -14.00 3.47
CA HIS A 84 7.28 -12.96 2.76
C HIS A 84 8.24 -12.20 3.67
N ASP A 85 8.42 -12.65 4.91
CA ASP A 85 9.31 -12.03 5.92
C ASP A 85 9.05 -10.53 6.10
N VAL A 86 7.76 -10.14 6.12
CA VAL A 86 7.35 -8.75 6.33
C VAL A 86 7.44 -8.41 7.82
N LYS A 87 8.14 -7.34 8.14
CA LYS A 87 8.28 -6.87 9.52
C LYS A 87 6.98 -6.26 10.02
N MET A 88 6.40 -6.85 11.05
CA MET A 88 5.31 -6.24 11.82
C MET A 88 5.86 -5.17 12.76
N LEU A 89 5.16 -4.06 12.89
CA LEU A 89 5.56 -2.93 13.72
C LEU A 89 4.85 -2.98 15.08
N GLY A 90 5.46 -2.32 16.07
CA GLY A 90 4.96 -2.32 17.44
C GLY A 90 4.92 -3.72 18.06
N LYS A 91 3.90 -3.98 18.85
CA LYS A 91 3.61 -5.30 19.45
C LYS A 91 2.46 -6.00 18.72
N THR A 92 2.43 -5.88 17.39
CA THR A 92 1.38 -6.52 16.57
C THR A 92 1.79 -7.96 16.18
N PRO A 93 0.83 -8.89 15.99
CA PRO A 93 -0.61 -8.66 15.99
C PRO A 93 -1.16 -8.39 17.41
N ALA A 94 -2.02 -7.42 17.53
CA ALA A 94 -2.68 -7.04 18.77
C ALA A 94 -4.20 -7.12 18.63
N MET A 95 -4.93 -7.30 19.73
CA MET A 95 -6.38 -7.17 19.70
C MET A 95 -6.75 -5.70 19.66
N LEU A 96 -7.52 -5.30 18.66
CA LEU A 96 -8.09 -3.96 18.56
C LEU A 96 -9.34 -3.83 19.45
N ASP A 97 -10.13 -4.90 19.48
CA ASP A 97 -11.32 -5.09 20.33
C ASP A 97 -11.51 -6.58 20.62
N GLU A 98 -12.69 -6.97 21.12
CA GLU A 98 -12.99 -8.37 21.49
C GLU A 98 -12.94 -9.35 20.30
N THR A 99 -13.15 -8.86 19.07
CA THR A 99 -13.34 -9.70 17.88
C THR A 99 -12.28 -9.49 16.80
N ARG A 100 -11.65 -8.31 16.76
CA ARG A 100 -10.76 -7.92 15.67
C ARG A 100 -9.31 -7.82 16.12
N GLN A 101 -8.44 -8.34 15.28
CA GLN A 101 -7.00 -8.12 15.37
C GLN A 101 -6.56 -6.94 14.50
N PHE A 102 -5.48 -6.33 14.92
CA PHE A 102 -4.77 -5.25 14.25
C PHE A 102 -3.33 -5.65 13.98
N VAL A 103 -2.87 -5.38 12.78
CA VAL A 103 -1.47 -5.52 12.38
C VAL A 103 -1.03 -4.25 11.67
N LEU A 104 0.14 -3.75 12.01
CA LEU A 104 0.78 -2.63 11.33
C LEU A 104 2.06 -3.10 10.63
N VAL A 105 2.17 -2.79 9.36
CA VAL A 105 3.38 -3.02 8.55
C VAL A 105 3.71 -1.76 7.75
N GLN A 106 4.85 -1.75 7.07
CA GLN A 106 5.15 -0.76 6.04
C GLN A 106 5.31 -1.47 4.70
N ASP A 107 4.87 -0.81 3.63
CA ASP A 107 5.17 -1.24 2.27
C ASP A 107 6.66 -0.98 1.93
N PRO A 108 7.18 -1.43 0.77
CA PRO A 108 8.57 -1.20 0.39
C PRO A 108 8.96 0.29 0.26
N ASP A 109 7.98 1.17 0.09
CA ASP A 109 8.19 2.62 -0.02
C ASP A 109 8.03 3.35 1.33
N GLY A 110 7.70 2.61 2.41
CA GLY A 110 7.60 3.13 3.77
C GLY A 110 6.21 3.58 4.19
N THR A 111 5.19 3.49 3.33
CA THR A 111 3.81 3.81 3.70
C THR A 111 3.30 2.82 4.75
N PHE A 112 2.70 3.33 5.81
CA PHE A 112 2.11 2.48 6.84
C PHE A 112 0.81 1.84 6.33
N ILE A 113 0.68 0.54 6.59
CA ILE A 113 -0.48 -0.26 6.24
C ILE A 113 -1.06 -0.88 7.51
N GLU A 114 -2.25 -0.45 7.85
CA GLU A 114 -3.05 -1.09 8.90
C GLU A 114 -3.88 -2.22 8.29
N LEU A 115 -3.80 -3.39 8.89
CA LEU A 115 -4.60 -4.55 8.51
C LEU A 115 -5.50 -4.90 9.70
N ILE A 116 -6.82 -4.87 9.47
CA ILE A 116 -7.82 -5.05 10.53
C ILE A 116 -8.81 -6.12 10.06
N GLY A 117 -9.05 -7.10 10.92
CA GLY A 117 -10.03 -8.14 10.64
C GLY A 117 -10.24 -9.11 11.80
N PRO A 118 -11.23 -10.02 11.66
CA PRO A 118 -11.45 -11.11 12.61
C PRO A 118 -10.22 -12.00 12.73
N LYS A 119 -10.04 -12.53 13.93
CA LYS A 119 -8.98 -13.50 14.27
C LYS A 119 -9.10 -14.80 13.47
#